data_4ddf26c57d7bac588e28659113af669c
#
_entry.id   4ddf26c57d7bac588e28659113af669c
#
_cell.length_a   1.000
_cell.length_b   1.000
_cell.length_c   1.000
_cell.angle_alpha   90.00
_cell.angle_beta   90.00
_cell.angle_gamma   90.00
#
_symmetry.space_group_name_H-M   'P 1'
#
loop_
_entity.id
_entity.type
_entity.pdbx_description
1 polymer ?
#
loop_
_entity_poly.entity_id
_entity_poly.type
_entity_poly.pdbx_seq_one_letter_code
_entity_poly.pdbx_strand_id
1 'polypeptide(L)'
;MKVAVVGATGMVGEIMLKVLAERNFPVTELIPVASEKSVGKEIEWNGKSYKVVGLQTAVEMRPDIALFSAGGETSLEWAPKFAEVGTTVIDNSSAWRMDPSKKLVVPEINATSLTKEDKIIANPNCSTIQMVLTLAPLHAKYKIKRVVVSTYQSITGTGVKAVQQLENEYNGVKGEMAYPYPIHRNAIPQCDVFEENGYTKEEMKLVRETQKILNDKTIAVTATAIRIPVVGGHSEAVNVQFENDYELNDIRQILHNTSGITLQDNLDTKTYPMPIYAEGKDDVFVGRLRRDESQPNTINMWIVADNLRKGAATNTIQIAEYLVTNKLV
;
A
#
# COMPACT_ATOMS: atom_id res chain seq x y z
N MET A 1 7.95 -3.86 -23.21
CA MET A 1 8.91 -3.64 -22.11
C MET A 1 9.23 -4.97 -21.43
N LYS A 2 10.47 -5.15 -20.99
CA LYS A 2 10.83 -6.24 -20.08
C LYS A 2 10.49 -5.86 -18.65
N VAL A 3 9.68 -6.66 -17.98
CA VAL A 3 9.24 -6.39 -16.61
C VAL A 3 9.63 -7.55 -15.72
N ALA A 4 10.41 -7.29 -14.67
CA ALA A 4 10.68 -8.25 -13.62
C ALA A 4 9.70 -8.06 -12.47
N VAL A 5 9.16 -9.17 -11.94
CA VAL A 5 8.37 -9.18 -10.70
C VAL A 5 9.15 -9.97 -9.66
N VAL A 6 9.78 -9.28 -8.73
CA VAL A 6 10.60 -9.88 -7.66
C VAL A 6 9.72 -10.19 -6.46
N GLY A 7 9.66 -11.47 -6.10
CA GLY A 7 8.70 -12.03 -5.18
C GLY A 7 7.41 -12.52 -5.87
N ALA A 8 7.50 -12.92 -7.14
CA ALA A 8 6.37 -13.29 -8.00
C ALA A 8 5.49 -14.43 -7.44
N THR A 9 6.03 -15.29 -6.57
CA THR A 9 5.32 -16.42 -5.93
C THR A 9 4.71 -16.06 -4.57
N GLY A 10 4.79 -14.80 -4.15
CA GLY A 10 4.19 -14.29 -2.92
C GLY A 10 2.84 -13.62 -3.18
N MET A 11 2.03 -13.43 -2.14
CA MET A 11 0.67 -12.86 -2.25
C MET A 11 0.63 -11.54 -3.05
N VAL A 12 1.49 -10.59 -2.74
CA VAL A 12 1.55 -9.31 -3.48
C VAL A 12 2.07 -9.50 -4.90
N GLY A 13 3.06 -10.39 -5.10
CA GLY A 13 3.60 -10.70 -6.43
C GLY A 13 2.54 -11.30 -7.37
N GLU A 14 1.71 -12.21 -6.87
CA GLU A 14 0.58 -12.78 -7.62
C GLU A 14 -0.43 -11.70 -8.00
N ILE A 15 -0.74 -10.78 -7.06
CA ILE A 15 -1.63 -9.65 -7.37
C ILE A 15 -0.97 -8.68 -8.35
N MET A 16 0.34 -8.43 -8.29
CA MET A 16 1.05 -7.64 -9.31
C MET A 16 0.90 -8.23 -10.71
N LEU A 17 1.08 -9.55 -10.86
CA LEU A 17 0.88 -10.24 -12.14
C LEU A 17 -0.56 -10.08 -12.65
N LYS A 18 -1.54 -10.22 -11.76
CA LYS A 18 -2.95 -10.03 -12.08
C LYS A 18 -3.24 -8.60 -12.52
N VAL A 19 -2.78 -7.60 -11.76
CA VAL A 19 -3.02 -6.17 -12.05
C VAL A 19 -2.30 -5.72 -13.32
N LEU A 20 -1.08 -6.21 -13.61
CA LEU A 20 -0.41 -5.99 -14.89
C LEU A 20 -1.26 -6.42 -16.08
N ALA A 21 -1.92 -7.60 -15.97
CA ALA A 21 -2.80 -8.12 -17.01
C ALA A 21 -4.10 -7.30 -17.11
N GLU A 22 -4.78 -7.04 -16.00
CA GLU A 22 -6.05 -6.29 -15.95
C GLU A 22 -5.90 -4.86 -16.51
N ARG A 23 -4.76 -4.22 -16.25
CA ARG A 23 -4.47 -2.86 -16.71
C ARG A 23 -3.83 -2.81 -18.11
N ASN A 24 -3.68 -3.96 -18.76
CA ASN A 24 -3.03 -4.06 -20.07
C ASN A 24 -1.66 -3.36 -20.11
N PHE A 25 -0.87 -3.49 -19.04
CA PHE A 25 0.47 -2.91 -18.99
C PHE A 25 1.32 -3.46 -20.14
N PRO A 26 2.13 -2.65 -20.86
CA PRO A 26 2.80 -3.04 -22.11
C PRO A 26 4.00 -3.98 -21.89
N VAL A 27 3.76 -5.13 -21.27
CA VAL A 27 4.77 -6.19 -21.04
C VAL A 27 5.02 -6.94 -22.35
N THR A 28 6.25 -6.89 -22.87
CA THR A 28 6.68 -7.73 -24.00
C THR A 28 7.38 -8.99 -23.52
N GLU A 29 8.06 -8.92 -22.36
CA GLU A 29 8.74 -10.04 -21.72
C GLU A 29 8.54 -9.95 -20.21
N LEU A 30 7.95 -10.97 -19.61
CA LEU A 30 7.78 -11.10 -18.16
C LEU A 30 8.93 -11.93 -17.58
N ILE A 31 9.55 -11.44 -16.50
CA ILE A 31 10.61 -12.11 -15.77
C ILE A 31 10.13 -12.34 -14.34
N PRO A 32 9.49 -13.48 -14.04
CA PRO A 32 9.11 -13.79 -12.66
C PRO A 32 10.35 -14.20 -11.86
N VAL A 33 10.57 -13.53 -10.73
CA VAL A 33 11.75 -13.72 -9.88
C VAL A 33 11.31 -14.14 -8.48
N ALA A 34 11.96 -15.18 -7.94
CA ALA A 34 11.70 -15.62 -6.58
C ALA A 34 12.97 -16.22 -5.94
N SER A 35 12.84 -16.68 -4.69
CA SER A 35 13.94 -17.36 -3.98
C SER A 35 14.35 -18.65 -4.68
N GLU A 36 15.57 -19.11 -4.42
CA GLU A 36 16.16 -20.33 -4.98
C GLU A 36 15.24 -21.57 -4.87
N LYS A 37 14.41 -21.65 -3.82
CA LYS A 37 13.43 -22.73 -3.63
C LYS A 37 12.32 -22.76 -4.69
N SER A 38 12.14 -21.66 -5.39
CA SER A 38 11.09 -21.51 -6.42
C SER A 38 11.66 -21.40 -7.83
N VAL A 39 12.98 -21.30 -8.00
CA VAL A 39 13.63 -21.26 -9.31
C VAL A 39 13.28 -22.52 -10.11
N GLY A 40 12.94 -22.32 -11.38
CA GLY A 40 12.52 -23.38 -12.30
C GLY A 40 11.03 -23.75 -12.27
N LYS A 41 10.26 -23.27 -11.27
CA LYS A 41 8.79 -23.37 -11.30
C LYS A 41 8.23 -22.56 -12.46
N GLU A 42 7.08 -22.94 -12.95
CA GLU A 42 6.40 -22.22 -14.01
C GLU A 42 5.24 -21.41 -13.44
N ILE A 43 5.06 -20.21 -13.99
CA ILE A 43 3.94 -19.30 -13.69
C ILE A 43 3.20 -19.04 -15.00
N GLU A 44 1.90 -19.35 -15.03
CA GLU A 44 1.03 -19.00 -16.14
C GLU A 44 0.63 -17.52 -16.06
N TRP A 45 0.87 -16.76 -17.13
CA TRP A 45 0.47 -15.37 -17.24
C TRP A 45 0.08 -15.01 -18.67
N ASN A 46 -1.11 -14.45 -18.88
CA ASN A 46 -1.68 -14.08 -20.19
C ASN A 46 -1.59 -15.23 -21.22
N GLY A 47 -1.90 -16.46 -20.78
CA GLY A 47 -1.91 -17.64 -21.65
C GLY A 47 -0.54 -18.16 -22.07
N LYS A 48 0.53 -17.72 -21.40
CA LYS A 48 1.90 -18.18 -21.62
C LYS A 48 2.51 -18.64 -20.30
N SER A 49 3.38 -19.65 -20.37
CA SER A 49 4.17 -20.13 -19.24
C SER A 49 5.51 -19.44 -19.19
N TYR A 50 5.89 -18.99 -17.99
CA TYR A 50 7.15 -18.31 -17.70
C TYR A 50 7.88 -19.03 -16.58
N LYS A 51 9.16 -19.34 -16.79
CA LYS A 51 10.01 -19.94 -15.77
C LYS A 51 10.42 -18.89 -14.74
N VAL A 52 10.27 -19.22 -13.47
CA VAL A 52 10.81 -18.43 -12.36
C VAL A 52 12.33 -18.51 -12.37
N VAL A 53 12.96 -17.35 -12.30
CA VAL A 53 14.43 -17.21 -12.25
C VAL A 53 14.90 -16.67 -10.90
N GLY A 54 16.20 -16.81 -10.62
CA GLY A 54 16.85 -16.19 -9.47
C GLY A 54 17.16 -14.71 -9.70
N LEU A 55 17.49 -13.99 -8.62
CA LEU A 55 17.78 -12.55 -8.65
C LEU A 55 18.98 -12.20 -9.56
N GLN A 56 20.08 -12.97 -9.49
CA GLN A 56 21.26 -12.74 -10.31
C GLN A 56 20.94 -12.83 -11.81
N THR A 57 20.23 -13.88 -12.20
CA THR A 57 19.81 -14.08 -13.61
C THR A 57 18.90 -12.93 -14.07
N ALA A 58 17.98 -12.48 -13.20
CA ALA A 58 17.09 -11.38 -13.53
C ALA A 58 17.85 -10.06 -13.76
N VAL A 59 18.89 -9.75 -12.98
CA VAL A 59 19.78 -8.59 -13.20
C VAL A 59 20.48 -8.70 -14.55
N GLU A 60 21.01 -9.88 -14.90
CA GLU A 60 21.68 -10.13 -16.17
C GLU A 60 20.77 -9.98 -17.39
N MET A 61 19.45 -10.27 -17.21
CA MET A 61 18.44 -10.08 -18.25
C MET A 61 18.09 -8.59 -18.50
N ARG A 62 18.55 -7.67 -17.63
CA ARG A 62 18.37 -6.20 -17.74
C ARG A 62 16.92 -5.80 -18.05
N PRO A 63 15.97 -6.03 -17.14
CA PRO A 63 14.60 -5.55 -17.32
C PRO A 63 14.54 -4.02 -17.38
N ASP A 64 13.57 -3.47 -18.09
CA ASP A 64 13.32 -2.03 -18.11
C ASP A 64 12.81 -1.56 -16.72
N ILE A 65 11.88 -2.36 -16.14
CA ILE A 65 11.28 -2.11 -14.82
C ILE A 65 11.37 -3.37 -13.98
N ALA A 66 11.63 -3.23 -12.68
CA ALA A 66 11.55 -4.28 -11.70
C ALA A 66 10.61 -3.90 -10.55
N LEU A 67 9.55 -4.68 -10.35
CA LEU A 67 8.55 -4.53 -9.29
C LEU A 67 8.94 -5.43 -8.13
N PHE A 68 9.34 -4.84 -7.00
CA PHE A 68 9.87 -5.56 -5.85
C PHE A 68 8.82 -5.79 -4.77
N SER A 69 8.67 -7.04 -4.34
CA SER A 69 7.88 -7.45 -3.17
C SER A 69 8.52 -8.67 -2.49
N ALA A 70 9.79 -8.56 -2.11
CA ALA A 70 10.59 -9.65 -1.55
C ALA A 70 11.22 -9.33 -0.17
N GLY A 71 10.74 -8.28 0.50
CA GLY A 71 11.22 -7.84 1.80
C GLY A 71 12.41 -6.88 1.74
N GLY A 72 12.65 -6.21 2.88
CA GLY A 72 13.62 -5.10 2.96
C GLY A 72 15.07 -5.50 2.74
N GLU A 73 15.52 -6.62 3.31
CA GLU A 73 16.88 -7.11 3.15
C GLU A 73 17.20 -7.41 1.68
N THR A 74 16.30 -8.14 1.00
CA THR A 74 16.44 -8.42 -0.43
C THR A 74 16.46 -7.12 -1.24
N SER A 75 15.63 -6.16 -0.91
CA SER A 75 15.58 -4.89 -1.62
C SER A 75 16.86 -4.06 -1.42
N LEU A 76 17.39 -3.98 -0.20
CA LEU A 76 18.64 -3.27 0.09
C LEU A 76 19.82 -3.86 -0.68
N GLU A 77 19.88 -5.18 -0.82
CA GLU A 77 20.96 -5.86 -1.52
C GLU A 77 20.82 -5.76 -3.06
N TRP A 78 19.61 -5.94 -3.59
CA TRP A 78 19.41 -6.19 -5.02
C TRP A 78 18.89 -4.99 -5.81
N ALA A 79 18.10 -4.08 -5.22
CA ALA A 79 17.60 -2.92 -5.95
C ALA A 79 18.73 -2.04 -6.53
N PRO A 80 19.88 -1.81 -5.83
CA PRO A 80 21.02 -1.13 -6.42
C PRO A 80 21.62 -1.87 -7.62
N LYS A 81 21.74 -3.20 -7.57
CA LYS A 81 22.29 -4.01 -8.67
C LYS A 81 21.42 -3.93 -9.94
N PHE A 82 20.08 -3.90 -9.77
CA PHE A 82 19.17 -3.65 -10.88
C PHE A 82 19.33 -2.22 -11.43
N ALA A 83 19.43 -1.23 -10.54
CA ALA A 83 19.62 0.16 -10.94
C ALA A 83 20.93 0.39 -11.72
N GLU A 84 22.03 -0.28 -11.33
CA GLU A 84 23.35 -0.23 -12.00
C GLU A 84 23.30 -0.71 -13.46
N VAL A 85 22.42 -1.66 -13.78
CA VAL A 85 22.24 -2.14 -15.16
C VAL A 85 21.19 -1.33 -15.95
N GLY A 86 20.68 -0.22 -15.36
CA GLY A 86 19.76 0.70 -15.99
C GLY A 86 18.28 0.46 -15.69
N THR A 87 17.94 -0.60 -14.96
CA THR A 87 16.56 -0.93 -14.56
C THR A 87 15.99 0.10 -13.58
N THR A 88 14.75 0.51 -13.77
CA THR A 88 14.03 1.28 -12.76
C THR A 88 13.29 0.34 -11.81
N VAL A 89 13.61 0.42 -10.53
CA VAL A 89 13.05 -0.42 -9.46
C VAL A 89 11.91 0.34 -8.76
N ILE A 90 10.77 -0.32 -8.57
CA ILE A 90 9.68 0.17 -7.73
C ILE A 90 9.51 -0.83 -6.58
N ASP A 91 9.81 -0.39 -5.36
CA ASP A 91 9.94 -1.26 -4.20
C ASP A 91 8.81 -1.10 -3.19
N ASN A 92 8.13 -2.22 -2.86
CA ASN A 92 7.06 -2.27 -1.85
C ASN A 92 7.57 -2.47 -0.43
N SER A 93 8.85 -2.75 -0.23
CA SER A 93 9.41 -2.89 1.12
C SER A 93 9.55 -1.53 1.82
N SER A 94 9.85 -1.55 3.10
CA SER A 94 10.13 -0.31 3.85
C SER A 94 11.57 0.21 3.67
N ALA A 95 12.42 -0.50 2.90
CA ALA A 95 13.86 -0.24 2.83
C ALA A 95 14.23 1.18 2.42
N TRP A 96 13.52 1.73 1.43
CA TRP A 96 13.85 3.02 0.81
C TRP A 96 12.90 4.15 1.18
N ARG A 97 11.80 3.86 1.89
CA ARG A 97 10.74 4.83 2.12
C ARG A 97 11.20 6.10 2.81
N MET A 98 12.10 5.96 3.79
CA MET A 98 12.61 7.10 4.56
C MET A 98 13.98 7.58 4.11
N ASP A 99 14.58 6.98 3.07
CA ASP A 99 15.79 7.50 2.43
C ASP A 99 15.47 8.87 1.78
N PRO A 100 16.17 9.95 2.16
CA PRO A 100 15.89 11.29 1.62
C PRO A 100 16.19 11.42 0.12
N SER A 101 17.05 10.55 -0.42
CA SER A 101 17.40 10.53 -1.85
C SER A 101 16.41 9.75 -2.70
N LYS A 102 15.47 9.00 -2.10
CA LYS A 102 14.50 8.18 -2.80
C LYS A 102 13.10 8.80 -2.71
N LYS A 103 12.39 8.79 -3.83
CA LYS A 103 11.00 9.25 -3.88
C LYS A 103 10.07 8.21 -3.27
N LEU A 104 9.12 8.67 -2.45
CA LEU A 104 8.04 7.89 -1.86
C LEU A 104 6.74 8.32 -2.54
N VAL A 105 6.14 7.44 -3.37
CA VAL A 105 5.18 7.89 -4.38
C VAL A 105 3.80 7.26 -4.23
N VAL A 106 2.79 8.13 -4.17
CA VAL A 106 1.40 7.83 -4.49
C VAL A 106 1.07 8.59 -5.76
N PRO A 107 0.80 7.92 -6.90
CA PRO A 107 0.76 8.57 -8.22
C PRO A 107 -0.18 9.76 -8.30
N GLU A 108 -1.34 9.67 -7.68
CA GLU A 108 -2.36 10.72 -7.69
C GLU A 108 -1.94 11.98 -6.90
N ILE A 109 -0.88 11.89 -6.09
CA ILE A 109 -0.44 12.98 -5.21
C ILE A 109 0.84 13.62 -5.73
N ASN A 110 1.89 12.83 -5.98
CA ASN A 110 3.23 13.35 -6.12
C ASN A 110 4.08 12.70 -7.24
N ALA A 111 3.48 11.92 -8.16
CA ALA A 111 4.24 11.32 -9.27
C ALA A 111 4.92 12.36 -10.19
N THR A 112 4.42 13.59 -10.23
CA THR A 112 5.04 14.70 -10.98
C THR A 112 6.45 15.06 -10.49
N SER A 113 6.85 14.58 -9.32
CA SER A 113 8.22 14.73 -8.80
C SER A 113 9.23 13.75 -9.39
N LEU A 114 8.76 12.72 -10.11
CA LEU A 114 9.62 11.68 -10.69
C LEU A 114 10.38 12.18 -11.92
N THR A 115 11.60 11.72 -12.05
CA THR A 115 12.52 12.02 -13.16
C THR A 115 13.17 10.73 -13.68
N LYS A 116 13.93 10.80 -14.79
CA LYS A 116 14.68 9.64 -15.34
C LYS A 116 15.80 9.13 -14.44
N GLU A 117 16.29 9.99 -13.56
CA GLU A 117 17.36 9.71 -12.61
C GLU A 117 16.87 8.87 -11.40
N ASP A 118 15.56 8.84 -11.18
CA ASP A 118 14.97 8.07 -10.07
C ASP A 118 14.94 6.56 -10.40
N LYS A 119 16.07 5.87 -10.18
CA LYS A 119 16.22 4.44 -10.48
C LYS A 119 15.72 3.51 -9.37
N ILE A 120 15.50 4.02 -8.16
CA ILE A 120 14.85 3.28 -7.06
C ILE A 120 13.76 4.18 -6.49
N ILE A 121 12.50 3.73 -6.62
CA ILE A 121 11.30 4.45 -6.20
C ILE A 121 10.60 3.62 -5.12
N ALA A 122 10.27 4.24 -4.00
CA ALA A 122 9.60 3.56 -2.90
C ALA A 122 8.07 3.64 -3.05
N ASN A 123 7.41 2.50 -2.89
CA ASN A 123 5.97 2.39 -2.73
C ASN A 123 5.63 2.47 -1.23
N PRO A 124 4.70 3.34 -0.80
CA PRO A 124 4.41 3.52 0.61
C PRO A 124 3.77 2.31 1.30
N ASN A 125 3.63 2.39 2.62
CA ASN A 125 2.87 1.44 3.42
C ASN A 125 1.38 1.41 2.99
N CYS A 126 0.77 0.24 3.05
CA CYS A 126 -0.60 0.01 2.58
C CYS A 126 -1.63 0.91 3.28
N SER A 127 -1.56 1.04 4.60
CA SER A 127 -2.44 1.93 5.35
C SER A 127 -2.12 3.40 5.05
N THR A 128 -0.84 3.76 4.89
CA THR A 128 -0.46 5.13 4.51
C THR A 128 -1.05 5.52 3.15
N ILE A 129 -0.98 4.65 2.13
CA ILE A 129 -1.48 4.97 0.78
C ILE A 129 -2.97 5.37 0.83
N GLN A 130 -3.82 4.53 1.43
CA GLN A 130 -5.27 4.81 1.47
C GLN A 130 -5.60 6.07 2.26
N MET A 131 -4.90 6.31 3.38
CA MET A 131 -5.09 7.50 4.19
C MET A 131 -4.66 8.77 3.44
N VAL A 132 -3.42 8.81 2.92
CA VAL A 132 -2.92 10.04 2.29
C VAL A 132 -3.61 10.37 0.97
N LEU A 133 -4.11 9.37 0.22
CA LEU A 133 -4.93 9.63 -0.97
C LEU A 133 -6.20 10.40 -0.62
N THR A 134 -6.82 10.08 0.52
CA THR A 134 -7.97 10.80 1.05
C THR A 134 -7.59 12.17 1.60
N LEU A 135 -6.45 12.27 2.28
CA LEU A 135 -6.04 13.49 2.99
C LEU A 135 -5.41 14.56 2.09
N ALA A 136 -4.72 14.17 1.02
CA ALA A 136 -3.98 15.12 0.18
C ALA A 136 -4.84 16.26 -0.39
N PRO A 137 -6.00 16.01 -1.03
CA PRO A 137 -6.84 17.07 -1.56
C PRO A 137 -7.43 17.96 -0.46
N LEU A 138 -7.70 17.40 0.73
CA LEU A 138 -8.18 18.14 1.88
C LEU A 138 -7.07 19.01 2.49
N HIS A 139 -5.84 18.49 2.55
CA HIS A 139 -4.68 19.25 3.01
C HIS A 139 -4.37 20.44 2.09
N ALA A 140 -4.48 20.24 0.78
CA ALA A 140 -4.26 21.32 -0.20
C ALA A 140 -5.23 22.50 0.03
N LYS A 141 -6.49 22.25 0.42
CA LYS A 141 -7.50 23.30 0.59
C LYS A 141 -7.59 23.83 2.02
N TYR A 142 -7.55 22.96 3.02
CA TYR A 142 -7.88 23.33 4.41
C TYR A 142 -6.70 23.35 5.36
N LYS A 143 -5.53 22.84 4.95
CA LYS A 143 -4.31 22.67 5.76
C LYS A 143 -4.54 21.78 6.99
N ILE A 144 -4.06 20.56 6.91
CA ILE A 144 -4.14 19.62 8.03
C ILE A 144 -3.14 20.03 9.10
N LYS A 145 -3.64 20.16 10.32
CA LYS A 145 -2.86 20.41 11.53
C LYS A 145 -2.54 19.11 12.28
N ARG A 146 -3.53 18.23 12.40
CA ARG A 146 -3.41 17.01 13.19
C ARG A 146 -4.23 15.87 12.61
N VAL A 147 -3.68 14.67 12.66
CA VAL A 147 -4.35 13.40 12.30
C VAL A 147 -4.25 12.44 13.48
N VAL A 148 -5.37 11.87 13.88
CA VAL A 148 -5.44 10.70 14.75
C VAL A 148 -6.03 9.57 13.94
N VAL A 149 -5.31 8.45 13.85
CA VAL A 149 -5.76 7.30 13.08
C VAL A 149 -5.69 6.03 13.91
N SER A 150 -6.79 5.26 13.89
CA SER A 150 -6.81 3.87 14.33
C SER A 150 -7.04 2.99 13.12
N THR A 151 -6.11 2.08 12.86
CA THR A 151 -6.23 1.15 11.74
C THR A 151 -6.75 -0.20 12.20
N TYR A 152 -7.64 -0.79 11.41
CA TYR A 152 -8.18 -2.13 11.59
C TYR A 152 -7.71 -2.97 10.40
N GLN A 153 -6.55 -3.62 10.58
CA GLN A 153 -5.82 -4.21 9.47
C GLN A 153 -6.15 -5.67 9.24
N SER A 154 -6.38 -6.00 7.97
CA SER A 154 -6.48 -7.37 7.47
C SER A 154 -5.22 -8.19 7.80
N ILE A 155 -5.42 -9.47 8.10
CA ILE A 155 -4.33 -10.44 8.30
C ILE A 155 -3.46 -10.65 7.06
N THR A 156 -3.99 -10.37 5.86
CA THR A 156 -3.24 -10.50 4.59
C THR A 156 -2.01 -9.60 4.54
N GLY A 157 -1.99 -8.49 5.29
CA GLY A 157 -0.82 -7.62 5.44
C GLY A 157 0.37 -8.30 6.14
N THR A 158 0.15 -9.37 6.90
CA THR A 158 1.21 -10.21 7.51
C THR A 158 1.64 -11.34 6.57
N GLY A 159 0.79 -11.72 5.61
CA GLY A 159 1.08 -12.73 4.60
C GLY A 159 0.43 -14.09 4.86
N VAL A 160 0.82 -15.09 4.06
CA VAL A 160 0.19 -16.43 4.01
C VAL A 160 0.12 -17.11 5.37
N LYS A 161 1.15 -16.99 6.22
CA LYS A 161 1.18 -17.62 7.55
C LYS A 161 0.04 -17.12 8.45
N ALA A 162 -0.30 -15.85 8.40
CA ALA A 162 -1.38 -15.29 9.20
C ALA A 162 -2.76 -15.73 8.67
N VAL A 163 -2.91 -15.84 7.36
CA VAL A 163 -4.13 -16.42 6.76
C VAL A 163 -4.31 -17.87 7.22
N GLN A 164 -3.24 -18.66 7.15
CA GLN A 164 -3.27 -20.06 7.60
C GLN A 164 -3.55 -20.17 9.09
N GLN A 165 -2.99 -19.27 9.94
CA GLN A 165 -3.31 -19.24 11.37
C GLN A 165 -4.81 -19.01 11.60
N LEU A 166 -5.41 -18.01 10.95
CA LEU A 166 -6.85 -17.73 11.11
C LEU A 166 -7.71 -18.93 10.68
N GLU A 167 -7.39 -19.56 9.55
CA GLU A 167 -8.09 -20.75 9.06
C GLU A 167 -7.97 -21.93 10.03
N ASN A 168 -6.77 -22.18 10.56
CA ASN A 168 -6.53 -23.22 11.55
C ASN A 168 -7.34 -22.96 12.82
N GLU A 169 -7.31 -21.73 13.34
CA GLU A 169 -8.05 -21.36 14.56
C GLU A 169 -9.58 -21.45 14.34
N TYR A 170 -10.07 -21.05 13.17
CA TYR A 170 -11.48 -21.17 12.81
C TYR A 170 -11.95 -22.63 12.80
N ASN A 171 -11.12 -23.53 12.29
CA ASN A 171 -11.41 -24.96 12.20
C ASN A 171 -11.01 -25.77 13.45
N GLY A 172 -10.50 -25.12 14.50
CA GLY A 172 -10.04 -25.78 15.72
C GLY A 172 -8.78 -26.63 15.54
N VAL A 173 -7.99 -26.34 14.50
CA VAL A 173 -6.74 -27.07 14.18
C VAL A 173 -5.57 -26.34 14.82
N LYS A 174 -4.68 -27.09 15.48
CA LYS A 174 -3.39 -26.54 15.94
C LYS A 174 -2.43 -26.38 14.77
N GLY A 175 -1.76 -25.23 14.66
CA GLY A 175 -0.81 -24.95 13.61
C GLY A 175 0.23 -23.90 14.01
N GLU A 176 1.07 -23.52 13.04
CA GLU A 176 2.04 -22.44 13.24
C GLU A 176 1.32 -21.12 13.45
N MET A 177 1.79 -20.31 14.40
CA MET A 177 1.25 -19.00 14.72
C MET A 177 2.10 -17.89 14.14
N ALA A 178 1.50 -16.99 13.35
CA ALA A 178 2.12 -15.78 12.85
C ALA A 178 2.07 -14.64 13.90
N TYR A 179 1.09 -14.70 14.79
CA TYR A 179 0.91 -13.76 15.91
C TYR A 179 1.18 -14.45 17.25
N PRO A 180 1.57 -13.69 18.29
CA PRO A 180 1.80 -14.26 19.62
C PRO A 180 0.52 -14.70 20.34
N TYR A 181 -0.64 -14.28 19.83
CA TYR A 181 -1.97 -14.58 20.39
C TYR A 181 -2.91 -15.08 19.28
N PRO A 182 -3.98 -15.82 19.65
CA PRO A 182 -5.03 -16.15 18.70
C PRO A 182 -5.62 -14.91 18.05
N ILE A 183 -5.83 -14.98 16.75
CA ILE A 183 -6.44 -13.88 15.97
C ILE A 183 -7.94 -14.09 15.76
N HIS A 184 -8.42 -15.35 15.71
CA HIS A 184 -9.84 -15.63 15.57
C HIS A 184 -10.63 -15.04 16.75
N ARG A 185 -11.66 -14.24 16.43
CA ARG A 185 -12.49 -13.52 17.41
C ARG A 185 -11.69 -12.57 18.32
N ASN A 186 -10.59 -12.03 17.86
CA ASN A 186 -9.71 -11.17 18.63
C ASN A 186 -9.33 -9.90 17.85
N ALA A 187 -8.84 -8.89 18.57
CA ALA A 187 -8.20 -7.71 18.02
C ALA A 187 -6.84 -7.54 18.71
N ILE A 188 -5.75 -7.59 17.94
CA ILE A 188 -4.39 -7.53 18.47
C ILE A 188 -3.85 -6.12 18.20
N PRO A 189 -3.63 -5.28 19.25
CA PRO A 189 -3.16 -3.91 19.10
C PRO A 189 -1.65 -3.85 18.87
N GLN A 190 -1.18 -4.62 17.90
CA GLN A 190 0.21 -4.70 17.51
C GLN A 190 0.32 -5.11 16.05
N CYS A 191 0.88 -4.22 15.23
CA CYS A 191 1.34 -4.53 13.87
C CYS A 191 2.82 -4.17 13.79
N ASP A 192 3.69 -5.14 13.42
CA ASP A 192 5.14 -5.00 13.44
C ASP A 192 5.73 -4.93 14.88
N VAL A 193 7.02 -4.69 15.05
CA VAL A 193 7.72 -4.63 16.33
C VAL A 193 7.60 -3.24 16.98
N PHE A 194 7.72 -3.19 18.31
CA PHE A 194 7.70 -1.94 19.05
C PHE A 194 9.02 -1.17 18.92
N GLU A 195 8.93 0.15 18.84
CA GLU A 195 10.04 1.09 19.02
C GLU A 195 10.13 1.55 20.48
N GLU A 196 11.23 2.21 20.87
CA GLU A 196 11.48 2.66 22.25
C GLU A 196 10.43 3.65 22.79
N ASN A 197 9.78 4.39 21.89
CA ASN A 197 8.73 5.35 22.24
C ASN A 197 7.35 4.70 22.50
N GLY A 198 7.26 3.37 22.48
CA GLY A 198 6.03 2.61 22.70
C GLY A 198 5.12 2.47 21.48
N TYR A 199 5.42 3.13 20.37
CA TYR A 199 4.76 2.89 19.09
C TYR A 199 5.33 1.66 18.40
N THR A 200 4.53 1.02 17.55
CA THR A 200 5.05 0.02 16.62
C THR A 200 5.68 0.68 15.39
N LYS A 201 6.56 -0.05 14.70
CA LYS A 201 7.10 0.42 13.41
C LYS A 201 5.98 0.71 12.39
N GLU A 202 4.90 -0.06 12.41
CA GLU A 202 3.75 0.16 11.54
C GLU A 202 3.10 1.53 11.81
N GLU A 203 2.89 1.87 13.07
CA GLU A 203 2.35 3.17 13.48
C GLU A 203 3.27 4.33 13.08
N MET A 204 4.58 4.15 13.24
CA MET A 204 5.56 5.17 12.83
C MET A 204 5.69 5.33 11.31
N LYS A 205 5.35 4.30 10.51
CA LYS A 205 5.21 4.46 9.05
C LYS A 205 4.09 5.45 8.72
N LEU A 206 2.91 5.32 9.34
CA LEU A 206 1.81 6.27 9.16
C LEU A 206 2.22 7.71 9.48
N VAL A 207 3.02 7.93 10.51
CA VAL A 207 3.53 9.25 10.88
C VAL A 207 4.51 9.78 9.82
N ARG A 208 5.60 9.05 9.62
CA ARG A 208 6.77 9.51 8.84
C ARG A 208 6.46 9.60 7.34
N GLU A 209 5.76 8.59 6.82
CA GLU A 209 5.43 8.53 5.39
C GLU A 209 4.38 9.59 5.01
N THR A 210 3.36 9.84 5.85
CA THR A 210 2.38 10.93 5.62
C THR A 210 3.06 12.28 5.47
N GLN A 211 3.97 12.62 6.39
CA GLN A 211 4.72 13.87 6.32
C GLN A 211 5.60 13.97 5.08
N LYS A 212 6.21 12.85 4.65
CA LYS A 212 7.06 12.81 3.46
C LYS A 212 6.24 12.94 2.17
N ILE A 213 5.13 12.22 2.05
CA ILE A 213 4.29 12.21 0.84
C ILE A 213 3.60 13.57 0.66
N LEU A 214 3.04 14.14 1.74
CA LEU A 214 2.38 15.44 1.72
C LEU A 214 3.37 16.62 1.72
N ASN A 215 4.67 16.32 1.84
CA ASN A 215 5.76 17.30 1.92
C ASN A 215 5.53 18.37 3.00
N ASP A 216 4.97 17.95 4.15
CA ASP A 216 4.71 18.83 5.29
C ASP A 216 5.04 18.16 6.62
N LYS A 217 6.15 18.55 7.23
CA LYS A 217 6.61 18.03 8.52
C LYS A 217 5.86 18.63 9.73
N THR A 218 5.02 19.63 9.51
CA THR A 218 4.26 20.28 10.59
C THR A 218 2.99 19.51 10.94
N ILE A 219 2.54 18.61 10.09
CA ILE A 219 1.38 17.77 10.37
C ILE A 219 1.68 16.84 11.55
N ALA A 220 0.95 17.03 12.65
CA ALA A 220 1.01 16.13 13.80
C ALA A 220 0.19 14.87 13.52
N VAL A 221 0.83 13.69 13.54
CA VAL A 221 0.16 12.42 13.32
C VAL A 221 0.39 11.49 14.49
N THR A 222 -0.66 10.83 14.97
CA THR A 222 -0.58 9.72 15.92
C THR A 222 -1.45 8.56 15.43
N ALA A 223 -0.95 7.34 15.62
CA ALA A 223 -1.57 6.13 15.10
C ALA A 223 -1.67 5.03 16.15
N THR A 224 -2.70 4.20 16.05
CA THR A 224 -2.82 2.92 16.73
C THR A 224 -3.15 1.86 15.68
N ALA A 225 -2.26 0.89 15.50
CA ALA A 225 -2.42 -0.15 14.49
C ALA A 225 -2.90 -1.47 15.12
N ILE A 226 -4.06 -1.94 14.66
CA ILE A 226 -4.73 -3.11 15.22
C ILE A 226 -4.88 -4.18 14.13
N ARG A 227 -4.49 -5.40 14.43
CA ARG A 227 -4.77 -6.57 13.59
C ARG A 227 -6.11 -7.16 13.95
N ILE A 228 -6.97 -7.39 12.95
CA ILE A 228 -8.29 -8.00 13.13
C ILE A 228 -8.45 -9.21 12.19
N PRO A 229 -9.35 -10.17 12.51
CA PRO A 229 -9.53 -11.41 11.75
C PRO A 229 -10.35 -11.18 10.47
N VAL A 230 -9.84 -10.33 9.58
CA VAL A 230 -10.48 -9.93 8.32
C VAL A 230 -9.53 -10.17 7.18
N VAL A 231 -10.06 -10.64 6.06
CA VAL A 231 -9.43 -10.71 4.75
C VAL A 231 -10.06 -9.63 3.87
N GLY A 232 -9.35 -9.13 2.88
CA GLY A 232 -9.92 -8.27 1.84
C GLY A 232 -9.73 -6.78 2.00
N GLY A 233 -9.04 -6.32 3.04
CA GLY A 233 -8.67 -4.91 3.12
C GLY A 233 -8.44 -4.36 4.52
N HIS A 234 -7.79 -3.20 4.56
CA HIS A 234 -7.59 -2.41 5.77
C HIS A 234 -8.68 -1.36 5.91
N SER A 235 -9.15 -1.19 7.14
CA SER A 235 -10.06 -0.10 7.49
C SER A 235 -9.37 0.88 8.44
N GLU A 236 -9.77 2.15 8.40
CA GLU A 236 -9.19 3.20 9.23
C GLU A 236 -10.27 4.14 9.76
N ALA A 237 -10.27 4.37 11.06
CA ALA A 237 -10.98 5.48 11.69
C ALA A 237 -10.02 6.66 11.77
N VAL A 238 -10.31 7.71 11.02
CA VAL A 238 -9.43 8.88 10.90
C VAL A 238 -10.14 10.11 11.41
N ASN A 239 -9.49 10.81 12.36
CA ASN A 239 -9.91 12.10 12.88
C ASN A 239 -8.90 13.15 12.42
N VAL A 240 -9.35 14.16 11.70
CA VAL A 240 -8.49 15.17 11.06
C VAL A 240 -8.88 16.56 11.52
N GLN A 241 -7.94 17.28 12.10
CA GLN A 241 -8.05 18.69 12.42
C GLN A 241 -7.42 19.54 11.34
N PHE A 242 -8.16 20.52 10.83
CA PHE A 242 -7.68 21.51 9.87
C PHE A 242 -7.30 22.83 10.55
N GLU A 243 -6.47 23.63 9.89
CA GLU A 243 -6.24 25.03 10.29
C GLU A 243 -7.43 25.90 9.94
N ASN A 244 -8.02 25.68 8.78
CA ASN A 244 -9.15 26.44 8.26
C ASN A 244 -10.47 25.71 8.49
N ASP A 245 -11.54 26.45 8.70
CA ASP A 245 -12.89 25.89 8.77
C ASP A 245 -13.33 25.35 7.39
N TYR A 246 -14.31 24.44 7.42
CA TYR A 246 -14.76 23.74 6.22
C TYR A 246 -16.27 23.53 6.22
N GLU A 247 -16.83 23.40 5.04
CA GLU A 247 -18.18 22.90 4.84
C GLU A 247 -18.17 21.41 4.52
N LEU A 248 -19.01 20.62 5.20
CA LEU A 248 -19.02 19.17 5.03
C LEU A 248 -19.35 18.74 3.60
N ASN A 249 -20.22 19.50 2.92
CA ASN A 249 -20.56 19.27 1.52
C ASN A 249 -19.36 19.52 0.58
N ASP A 250 -18.54 20.51 0.88
CA ASP A 250 -17.32 20.77 0.10
C ASP A 250 -16.34 19.59 0.21
N ILE A 251 -16.18 19.04 1.41
CA ILE A 251 -15.36 17.84 1.61
C ILE A 251 -15.90 16.67 0.78
N ARG A 252 -17.23 16.44 0.80
CA ARG A 252 -17.85 15.39 -0.03
C ARG A 252 -17.58 15.60 -1.52
N GLN A 253 -17.70 16.83 -2.00
CA GLN A 253 -17.43 17.16 -3.41
C GLN A 253 -15.98 16.95 -3.77
N ILE A 254 -15.04 17.37 -2.92
CA ILE A 254 -13.59 17.16 -3.13
C ILE A 254 -13.31 15.68 -3.25
N LEU A 255 -13.76 14.86 -2.30
CA LEU A 255 -13.51 13.43 -2.30
C LEU A 255 -14.18 12.72 -3.47
N HIS A 256 -15.41 13.11 -3.83
CA HIS A 256 -16.13 12.57 -4.98
C HIS A 256 -15.39 12.83 -6.31
N ASN A 257 -14.72 13.96 -6.44
CA ASN A 257 -13.99 14.36 -7.63
C ASN A 257 -12.51 13.91 -7.63
N THR A 258 -12.04 13.27 -6.56
CA THR A 258 -10.67 12.78 -6.47
C THR A 258 -10.54 11.42 -7.14
N SER A 259 -9.63 11.33 -8.11
CA SER A 259 -9.35 10.06 -8.79
C SER A 259 -8.85 9.00 -7.79
N GLY A 260 -9.34 7.77 -7.94
CA GLY A 260 -9.01 6.65 -7.05
C GLY A 260 -9.79 6.62 -5.75
N ILE A 261 -10.74 7.56 -5.54
CA ILE A 261 -11.65 7.55 -4.39
C ILE A 261 -13.08 7.25 -4.84
N THR A 262 -13.74 6.34 -4.13
CA THR A 262 -15.18 6.11 -4.23
C THR A 262 -15.85 6.48 -2.91
N LEU A 263 -16.72 7.50 -2.95
CA LEU A 263 -17.48 7.95 -1.78
C LEU A 263 -18.67 7.01 -1.53
N GLN A 264 -18.72 6.41 -0.34
CA GLN A 264 -19.81 5.57 0.17
C GLN A 264 -20.31 6.14 1.50
N ASP A 265 -21.15 7.18 1.45
CA ASP A 265 -21.58 7.94 2.64
C ASP A 265 -23.07 8.28 2.58
N ASN A 266 -23.92 7.25 2.65
CA ASN A 266 -25.37 7.43 2.72
C ASN A 266 -25.94 6.75 3.98
N LEU A 267 -26.38 7.57 4.93
CA LEU A 267 -26.89 7.10 6.23
C LEU A 267 -28.27 6.45 6.11
N ASP A 268 -29.13 6.95 5.22
CA ASP A 268 -30.52 6.45 5.06
C ASP A 268 -30.51 5.02 4.52
N THR A 269 -29.65 4.75 3.54
CA THR A 269 -29.47 3.41 2.95
C THR A 269 -28.43 2.57 3.68
N LYS A 270 -27.82 3.09 4.76
CA LYS A 270 -26.74 2.44 5.51
C LYS A 270 -25.56 2.02 4.63
N THR A 271 -25.25 2.87 3.63
CA THR A 271 -24.14 2.64 2.72
C THR A 271 -22.87 3.27 3.27
N TYR A 272 -21.89 2.44 3.60
CA TYR A 272 -20.58 2.83 4.11
C TYR A 272 -19.52 1.79 3.71
N PRO A 273 -18.22 2.15 3.66
CA PRO A 273 -17.17 1.24 3.24
C PRO A 273 -16.98 0.07 4.21
N MET A 274 -16.75 -1.13 3.65
CA MET A 274 -16.44 -2.34 4.41
C MET A 274 -15.38 -3.17 3.67
N PRO A 275 -14.46 -3.88 4.37
CA PRO A 275 -13.40 -4.68 3.75
C PRO A 275 -13.93 -5.69 2.73
N ILE A 276 -15.01 -6.40 3.05
CA ILE A 276 -15.62 -7.42 2.18
C ILE A 276 -16.05 -6.87 0.81
N TYR A 277 -16.34 -5.58 0.70
CA TYR A 277 -16.73 -4.93 -0.56
C TYR A 277 -15.58 -4.18 -1.23
N ALA A 278 -14.49 -3.94 -0.51
CA ALA A 278 -13.26 -3.37 -1.05
C ALA A 278 -12.34 -4.41 -1.67
N GLU A 279 -12.46 -5.67 -1.24
CA GLU A 279 -11.67 -6.78 -1.74
C GLU A 279 -11.73 -6.91 -3.26
N GLY A 280 -10.57 -7.02 -3.91
CA GLY A 280 -10.44 -7.12 -5.35
C GLY A 280 -10.64 -5.81 -6.11
N LYS A 281 -10.80 -4.67 -5.44
CA LYS A 281 -10.99 -3.36 -6.07
C LYS A 281 -9.76 -2.45 -5.88
N ASP A 282 -9.58 -1.53 -6.83
CA ASP A 282 -8.44 -0.61 -6.81
C ASP A 282 -8.75 0.72 -6.12
N ASP A 283 -10.03 1.03 -5.89
CA ASP A 283 -10.45 2.28 -5.26
C ASP A 283 -10.19 2.30 -3.75
N VAL A 284 -9.96 3.50 -3.23
CA VAL A 284 -10.08 3.82 -1.81
C VAL A 284 -11.51 4.26 -1.54
N PHE A 285 -12.19 3.54 -0.66
CA PHE A 285 -13.58 3.83 -0.29
C PHE A 285 -13.60 4.72 0.95
N VAL A 286 -14.35 5.82 0.88
CA VAL A 286 -14.45 6.79 1.99
C VAL A 286 -15.92 6.97 2.36
N GLY A 287 -16.19 7.04 3.66
CA GLY A 287 -17.54 7.31 4.16
C GLY A 287 -17.56 7.67 5.63
N ARG A 288 -18.76 7.71 6.23
CA ARG A 288 -18.96 8.09 7.62
C ARG A 288 -18.41 9.49 7.93
N LEU A 289 -18.51 10.39 6.95
CA LEU A 289 -18.07 11.78 7.05
C LEU A 289 -18.99 12.55 8.01
N ARG A 290 -18.41 13.09 9.07
CA ARG A 290 -19.14 13.87 10.06
C ARG A 290 -18.20 14.83 10.80
N ARG A 291 -18.72 16.00 11.19
CA ARG A 291 -17.99 16.91 12.07
C ARG A 291 -17.67 16.22 13.40
N ASP A 292 -16.53 16.55 13.97
CA ASP A 292 -16.22 16.22 15.35
C ASP A 292 -16.72 17.39 16.23
N GLU A 293 -17.80 17.17 16.98
CA GLU A 293 -18.41 18.20 17.82
C GLU A 293 -17.57 18.53 19.05
N SER A 294 -16.56 17.69 19.38
CA SER A 294 -15.70 17.89 20.54
C SER A 294 -14.49 18.79 20.25
N GLN A 295 -14.20 19.05 18.97
CA GLN A 295 -12.98 19.75 18.54
C GLN A 295 -13.27 20.62 17.31
N PRO A 296 -12.94 21.96 17.35
CA PRO A 296 -13.16 22.83 16.20
C PRO A 296 -12.37 22.40 14.98
N ASN A 297 -12.91 22.71 13.79
CA ASN A 297 -12.32 22.44 12.49
C ASN A 297 -11.90 20.97 12.28
N THR A 298 -12.62 20.04 12.90
CA THR A 298 -12.23 18.62 12.93
C THR A 298 -13.32 17.74 12.31
N ILE A 299 -12.88 16.77 11.50
CA ILE A 299 -13.74 15.80 10.84
C ILE A 299 -13.35 14.37 11.22
N ASN A 300 -14.36 13.51 11.37
CA ASN A 300 -14.19 12.07 11.43
C ASN A 300 -14.57 11.44 10.09
N MET A 301 -13.79 10.45 9.65
CA MET A 301 -14.04 9.67 8.45
C MET A 301 -13.69 8.20 8.64
N TRP A 302 -14.21 7.37 7.77
CA TRP A 302 -13.91 5.95 7.68
C TRP A 302 -13.39 5.64 6.29
N ILE A 303 -12.20 5.03 6.21
CA ILE A 303 -11.49 4.76 4.96
C ILE A 303 -11.24 3.27 4.86
N VAL A 304 -11.50 2.66 3.71
CA VAL A 304 -11.27 1.24 3.46
C VAL A 304 -10.65 1.05 2.07
N ALA A 305 -9.63 0.21 1.97
CA ALA A 305 -9.07 -0.19 0.68
C ALA A 305 -8.51 -1.62 0.75
N ASP A 306 -8.45 -2.29 -0.39
CA ASP A 306 -7.73 -3.55 -0.52
C ASP A 306 -6.22 -3.32 -0.37
N ASN A 307 -5.65 -3.85 0.71
CA ASN A 307 -4.25 -3.64 1.06
C ASN A 307 -3.25 -4.34 0.14
N LEU A 308 -3.68 -5.35 -0.62
CA LEU A 308 -2.85 -6.03 -1.62
C LEU A 308 -2.93 -5.34 -2.98
N ARG A 309 -4.03 -4.65 -3.27
CA ARG A 309 -4.25 -3.92 -4.52
C ARG A 309 -3.78 -2.46 -4.39
N LYS A 310 -4.68 -1.52 -4.09
CA LYS A 310 -4.27 -0.09 -3.96
C LYS A 310 -3.19 0.08 -2.90
N GLY A 311 -3.24 -0.69 -1.82
CA GLY A 311 -2.22 -0.65 -0.76
C GLY A 311 -0.83 -1.16 -1.17
N ALA A 312 -0.69 -1.85 -2.30
CA ALA A 312 0.59 -2.42 -2.75
C ALA A 312 0.69 -2.52 -4.29
N ALA A 313 0.15 -3.60 -4.88
CA ALA A 313 0.35 -3.95 -6.28
C ALA A 313 -0.14 -2.87 -7.24
N THR A 314 -1.37 -2.39 -7.06
CA THR A 314 -1.96 -1.38 -7.97
C THR A 314 -1.20 -0.07 -7.90
N ASN A 315 -0.85 0.43 -6.70
CA ASN A 315 -0.06 1.66 -6.58
C ASN A 315 1.31 1.51 -7.24
N THR A 316 1.97 0.36 -7.07
CA THR A 316 3.25 0.04 -7.73
C THR A 316 3.13 0.09 -9.25
N ILE A 317 2.07 -0.51 -9.81
CA ILE A 317 1.86 -0.54 -11.27
C ILE A 317 1.46 0.84 -11.79
N GLN A 318 0.67 1.61 -11.06
CA GLN A 318 0.35 3.00 -11.41
C GLN A 318 1.60 3.88 -11.44
N ILE A 319 2.60 3.67 -10.55
CA ILE A 319 3.91 4.33 -10.65
C ILE A 319 4.59 3.93 -11.95
N ALA A 320 4.61 2.64 -12.30
CA ALA A 320 5.18 2.16 -13.55
C ALA A 320 4.47 2.75 -14.79
N GLU A 321 3.14 2.81 -14.77
CA GLU A 321 2.34 3.45 -15.83
C GLU A 321 2.71 4.93 -16.01
N TYR A 322 2.87 5.66 -14.91
CA TYR A 322 3.30 7.04 -14.94
C TYR A 322 4.67 7.20 -15.61
N LEU A 323 5.64 6.36 -15.24
CA LEU A 323 6.99 6.36 -15.82
C LEU A 323 6.95 6.12 -17.33
N VAL A 324 6.18 5.12 -17.76
CA VAL A 324 6.03 4.78 -19.21
C VAL A 324 5.36 5.90 -19.97
N THR A 325 4.24 6.40 -19.48
CA THR A 325 3.46 7.46 -20.12
C THR A 325 4.27 8.74 -20.30
N ASN A 326 5.11 9.07 -19.32
CA ASN A 326 5.95 10.27 -19.33
C ASN A 326 7.36 10.03 -19.90
N LYS A 327 7.63 8.83 -20.46
CA LYS A 327 8.92 8.44 -21.04
C LYS A 327 10.11 8.63 -20.10
N LEU A 328 9.92 8.24 -18.85
CA LEU A 328 10.95 8.30 -17.79
C LEU A 328 11.74 7.00 -17.66
N VAL A 329 11.33 5.96 -18.38
CA VAL A 329 11.99 4.66 -18.51
C VAL A 329 12.20 4.33 -19.98
#